data_e0e178bb75278b853202be2299c097b7
#
_entry.id   e0e178bb75278b853202be2299c097b7
#
_cell.length_a   1.000
_cell.length_b   1.000
_cell.length_c   1.000
_cell.angle_alpha   90.00
_cell.angle_beta   90.00
_cell.angle_gamma   90.00
#
_symmetry.space_group_name_H-M   'P 1'
#
loop_
_entity.id
_entity.type
_entity.pdbx_description
1 polymer ?
#
loop_
_entity_poly.entity_id
_entity_poly.type
_entity_poly.pdbx_seq_one_letter_code
_entity_poly.pdbx_strand_id
1 'polypeptide(L)' 'MGELQKIPGVGKATEKSLIMLGYTTIKSLKDANPAQMYEKECLMRGQHIDRCQLYVYRCAVYFAST' A
#
# COMPACT_ATOMS: atom_id res chain seq x y z
N MET A 1 9.00 -7.16 -9.98
CA MET A 1 8.25 -7.39 -11.07
C MET A 1 6.76 -7.26 -10.83
N GLY A 2 6.32 -6.47 -10.16
CA GLY A 2 4.94 -6.43 -9.87
C GLY A 2 4.21 -5.36 -10.60
N GLU A 3 2.98 -5.65 -10.85
CA GLU A 3 2.02 -4.70 -11.34
C GLU A 3 1.98 -3.48 -10.43
N LEU A 4 2.16 -3.69 -9.12
CA LEU A 4 2.11 -2.63 -8.14
C LEU A 4 3.19 -1.58 -8.32
N GLN A 5 4.33 -1.94 -8.90
CA GLN A 5 5.40 -0.99 -9.13
C GLN A 5 5.07 0.03 -10.22
N LYS A 6 4.01 -0.19 -10.99
CA LYS A 6 3.53 0.77 -11.97
C LYS A 6 2.92 2.00 -11.30
N ILE A 7 2.55 1.87 -10.05
CA ILE A 7 1.96 2.97 -9.30
C ILE A 7 3.07 3.96 -8.92
N PRO A 8 2.93 5.26 -9.25
CA PRO A 8 3.92 6.25 -8.85
C PRO A 8 4.16 6.23 -7.34
N GLY A 9 5.41 6.22 -6.93
CA GLY A 9 5.78 6.20 -5.52
C GLY A 9 5.87 4.83 -4.89
N VAL A 10 5.50 3.77 -5.62
CA VAL A 10 5.58 2.40 -5.11
C VAL A 10 6.86 1.75 -5.62
N GLY A 11 7.83 1.56 -4.73
CA GLY A 11 9.05 0.82 -5.03
C GLY A 11 8.95 -0.61 -4.54
N LYS A 12 10.07 -1.33 -4.60
CA LYS A 12 10.11 -2.73 -4.18
C LYS A 12 9.69 -2.92 -2.72
N ALA A 13 10.13 -2.02 -1.84
CA ALA A 13 9.80 -2.14 -0.42
C ALA A 13 8.31 -1.94 -0.18
N THR A 14 7.72 -0.95 -0.83
CA THR A 14 6.29 -0.70 -0.69
C THR A 14 5.48 -1.83 -1.30
N GLU A 15 5.93 -2.37 -2.43
CA GLU A 15 5.28 -3.51 -3.04
C GLU A 15 5.24 -4.70 -2.08
N LYS A 16 6.35 -4.98 -1.40
CA LYS A 16 6.40 -6.05 -0.41
C LYS A 16 5.40 -5.82 0.70
N SER A 17 5.29 -4.59 1.18
CA SER A 17 4.34 -4.25 2.22
C SER A 17 2.90 -4.49 1.76
N LEU A 18 2.59 -4.09 0.54
CA LEU A 18 1.25 -4.31 -0.01
C LEU A 18 0.92 -5.78 -0.13
N ILE A 19 1.86 -6.58 -0.61
CA ILE A 19 1.68 -8.02 -0.73
C ILE A 19 1.47 -8.64 0.65
N MET A 20 2.24 -8.20 1.64
CA MET A 20 2.10 -8.68 3.00
C MET A 20 0.71 -8.38 3.56
N LEU A 21 0.13 -7.25 3.17
CA LEU A 21 -1.22 -6.87 3.59
C LEU A 21 -2.32 -7.58 2.80
N GLY A 22 -1.95 -8.32 1.76
CA GLY A 22 -2.90 -9.05 0.95
C GLY A 22 -3.27 -8.38 -0.37
N TYR A 23 -2.60 -7.30 -0.72
CA TYR A 23 -2.86 -6.57 -1.97
C TYR A 23 -1.80 -6.92 -3.00
N THR A 24 -2.11 -7.83 -3.90
CA THR A 24 -1.13 -8.32 -4.88
C THR A 24 -1.32 -7.71 -6.26
N THR A 25 -2.44 -7.03 -6.51
CA THR A 25 -2.71 -6.40 -7.80
C THR A 25 -3.23 -4.99 -7.61
N ILE A 26 -3.16 -4.18 -8.68
CA ILE A 26 -3.72 -2.83 -8.64
C ILE A 26 -5.23 -2.90 -8.40
N LYS A 27 -5.89 -3.87 -9.02
CA LYS A 27 -7.33 -4.05 -8.86
C LYS A 27 -7.70 -4.28 -7.38
N SER A 28 -6.86 -5.00 -6.64
CA SER A 28 -7.14 -5.28 -5.23
C SER A 28 -7.09 -4.02 -4.36
N LEU A 29 -6.44 -2.96 -4.84
CA LEU A 29 -6.37 -1.69 -4.12
C LEU A 29 -7.58 -0.79 -4.37
N LYS A 30 -8.36 -1.09 -5.38
CA LYS A 30 -9.44 -0.21 -5.82
C LYS A 30 -10.43 0.13 -4.70
N ASP A 31 -10.78 -0.84 -3.88
CA ASP A 31 -11.73 -0.66 -2.78
C ASP A 31 -11.04 -0.61 -1.42
N ALA A 32 -9.72 -0.50 -1.39
CA ALA A 32 -8.97 -0.49 -0.14
C ALA A 32 -9.06 0.86 0.55
N ASN A 33 -8.93 0.84 1.87
CA ASN A 33 -8.89 2.04 2.69
C ASN A 33 -7.44 2.28 3.12
N PRO A 34 -6.79 3.36 2.65
CA PRO A 34 -5.38 3.57 2.96
C PRO A 34 -5.10 3.74 4.45
N ALA A 35 -6.02 4.32 5.21
CA ALA A 35 -5.84 4.45 6.65
C ALA A 35 -5.83 3.09 7.32
N GLN A 36 -6.72 2.19 6.91
CA GLN A 36 -6.75 0.84 7.44
C GLN A 36 -5.51 0.05 7.05
N MET A 37 -5.03 0.25 5.83
CA MET A 37 -3.80 -0.39 5.36
C MET A 37 -2.63 0.02 6.23
N TYR A 38 -2.52 1.30 6.51
CA TYR A 38 -1.45 1.84 7.34
C TYR A 38 -1.53 1.27 8.77
N GLU A 39 -2.70 1.28 9.37
CA GLU A 39 -2.91 0.74 10.71
C GLU A 39 -2.57 -0.74 10.76
N LYS A 40 -3.02 -1.50 9.77
CA LYS A 40 -2.76 -2.93 9.71
C LYS A 40 -1.26 -3.20 9.63
N GLU A 41 -0.54 -2.43 8.83
CA GLU A 41 0.90 -2.60 8.73
C GLU A 41 1.58 -2.29 10.06
N CYS A 42 1.17 -1.23 10.74
CA CYS A 42 1.72 -0.90 12.05
C CYS A 42 1.53 -2.06 13.03
N LEU A 43 0.35 -2.66 13.03
CA LEU A 43 0.06 -3.80 13.89
C LEU A 43 0.90 -5.03 13.51
N MET A 44 1.03 -5.30 12.24
CA MET A 44 1.78 -6.46 11.77
C MET A 44 3.27 -6.34 12.06
N ARG A 45 3.81 -5.13 11.98
CA ARG A 45 5.22 -4.89 12.27
C ARG A 45 5.50 -4.64 13.74
N GLY A 46 4.44 -4.40 14.53
CA GLY A 46 4.58 -4.14 15.95
C GLY A 46 5.27 -2.84 16.27
N GLN A 47 5.24 -1.88 15.36
CA GLN A 47 5.89 -0.58 15.59
C GLN A 47 5.19 0.51 14.80
N HIS A 48 5.47 1.74 15.19
CA HIS A 48 4.93 2.91 14.52
C HIS A 48 5.68 3.14 13.21
N ILE A 49 4.93 3.27 12.12
CA ILE A 49 5.52 3.49 10.81
C ILE A 49 5.35 4.96 10.43
N ASP A 50 6.34 5.50 9.71
CA ASP A 50 6.31 6.89 9.26
C ASP A 50 5.02 7.18 8.47
N ARG A 51 4.43 8.35 8.71
CA ARG A 51 3.23 8.78 8.00
C ARG A 51 3.42 8.88 6.49
N CYS A 52 4.64 8.99 6.03
CA CYS A 52 4.91 8.97 4.59
C CYS A 52 4.35 7.71 3.95
N GLN A 53 4.35 6.59 4.67
CA GLN A 53 3.79 5.36 4.18
C GLN A 53 2.27 5.48 3.96
N LEU A 54 1.60 6.21 4.84
CA LEU A 54 0.17 6.47 4.67
C LEU A 54 -0.11 7.23 3.37
N TYR A 55 0.70 8.24 3.08
CA TYR A 55 0.54 9.00 1.84
C TYR A 55 0.79 8.13 0.61
N VAL A 56 1.78 7.25 0.68
CA VAL A 56 2.05 6.31 -0.40
C VAL A 56 0.83 5.42 -0.64
N TYR A 57 0.22 4.93 0.43
CA TYR A 57 -0.97 4.10 0.31
C TYR A 57 -2.16 4.89 -0.27
N ARG A 58 -2.31 6.14 0.15
CA ARG A 58 -3.37 6.99 -0.40
C ARG A 58 -3.19 7.19 -1.90
N CYS A 59 -1.96 7.46 -2.33
CA CYS A 59 -1.66 7.60 -3.74
C CYS A 59 -1.92 6.31 -4.51
N ALA A 60 -1.54 5.17 -3.91
CA ALA A 60 -1.75 3.87 -4.53
C ALA A 60 -3.23 3.58 -4.75
N VAL A 61 -4.04 3.79 -3.72
CA VAL A 61 -5.48 3.56 -3.81
C VAL A 61 -6.12 4.52 -4.81
N TYR A 62 -5.70 5.76 -4.80
CA TYR A 62 -6.20 6.76 -5.74
C TYR A 62 -5.88 6.35 -7.18
N PHE A 63 -4.64 5.95 -7.42
CA PHE A 63 -4.22 5.48 -8.74
C PHE A 63 -5.07 4.29 -9.19
N ALA A 64 -5.32 3.35 -8.29
CA ALA A 64 -6.09 2.16 -8.60
C ALA A 64 -7.56 2.47 -8.89
N SER A 65 -8.07 3.57 -8.33
CA SER A 65 -9.47 3.95 -8.46
C SER A 65 -9.75 4.79 -9.70
N THR A 66 -8.73 5.31 -10.35
CA THR A 66 -8.88 6.11 -11.58
C THR A 66 -8.56 5.28 -12.85
#